data_7ba352da66aa42ae90bf68f57dfe7804
#
_entry.id   7ba352da66aa42ae90bf68f57dfe7804
#
_cell.length_a   1.000
_cell.length_b   1.000
_cell.length_c   1.000
_cell.angle_alpha   90.00
_cell.angle_beta   90.00
_cell.angle_gamma   90.00
#
_symmetry.space_group_name_H-M   'P 1'
#
loop_
_entity.id
_entity.type
_entity.pdbx_description
1 polymer ?
#
loop_
_entity_poly.entity_id
_entity_poly.type
_entity_poly.pdbx_seq_one_letter_code
_entity_poly.pdbx_strand_id
1 'polypeptide(L)'
;MTKIIFMGTPDFSTTVLEMLIAEHDVIAVVTQPDRPVGRKRVMTPPPVKKVAMKYDLPVYQPEKLSGSEELEQLLQLDVDLIVTAAFGQLLPESLLALPKLGAINVHASL
;
A
#
# COMPACT_ATOMS: atom_id res chain seq x y z
N MET A 1 -13.82 -10.32 9.15
CA MET A 1 -12.46 -9.83 9.29
C MET A 1 -12.37 -8.39 8.79
N THR A 2 -11.49 -7.61 9.37
CA THR A 2 -11.29 -6.22 8.96
C THR A 2 -10.66 -6.17 7.57
N LYS A 3 -11.30 -5.45 6.65
CA LYS A 3 -10.81 -5.29 5.28
C LYS A 3 -9.90 -4.07 5.21
N ILE A 4 -8.66 -4.29 4.82
CA ILE A 4 -7.60 -3.29 4.86
C ILE A 4 -7.04 -2.98 3.48
N ILE A 5 -6.87 -1.69 3.19
CA ILE A 5 -5.97 -1.25 2.12
C ILE A 5 -4.64 -0.89 2.79
N PHE A 6 -3.57 -1.56 2.39
CA PHE A 6 -2.23 -1.30 2.90
C PHE A 6 -1.45 -0.45 1.90
N MET A 7 -0.77 0.58 2.40
CA MET A 7 0.02 1.49 1.56
C MET A 7 1.41 1.65 2.16
N GLY A 8 2.41 1.16 1.46
CA GLY A 8 3.80 1.22 1.94
C GLY A 8 4.78 0.85 0.84
N THR A 9 6.07 1.04 1.07
CA THR A 9 7.10 0.86 0.06
C THR A 9 8.35 0.13 0.55
N PRO A 10 9.09 0.59 1.61
CA PRO A 10 10.39 0.03 1.97
C PRO A 10 10.31 -1.27 2.78
N ASP A 11 11.48 -1.82 3.11
CA ASP A 11 11.59 -3.10 3.81
C ASP A 11 10.83 -3.15 5.15
N PHE A 12 10.92 -2.10 5.96
CA PHE A 12 10.23 -2.15 7.26
C PHE A 12 8.72 -2.30 7.09
N SER A 13 8.17 -1.76 5.99
CA SER A 13 6.75 -1.87 5.70
C SER A 13 6.30 -3.30 5.40
N THR A 14 7.22 -4.15 4.94
CA THR A 14 6.88 -5.56 4.68
C THR A 14 6.51 -6.30 5.95
N THR A 15 7.20 -6.00 7.06
CA THR A 15 6.87 -6.60 8.35
C THR A 15 5.45 -6.23 8.78
N VAL A 16 5.08 -4.95 8.61
CA VAL A 16 3.73 -4.49 8.92
C VAL A 16 2.70 -5.19 8.04
N LEU A 17 2.97 -5.27 6.73
CA LEU A 17 2.06 -5.94 5.80
C LEU A 17 1.86 -7.41 6.17
N GLU A 18 2.94 -8.13 6.47
CA GLU A 18 2.82 -9.55 6.83
C GLU A 18 2.02 -9.76 8.11
N MET A 19 2.17 -8.89 9.10
CA MET A 19 1.38 -8.95 10.32
C MET A 19 -0.12 -8.75 10.01
N LEU A 20 -0.44 -7.82 9.13
CA LEU A 20 -1.83 -7.56 8.75
C LEU A 20 -2.43 -8.73 7.98
N ILE A 21 -1.66 -9.33 7.07
CA ILE A 21 -2.11 -10.50 6.31
C ILE A 21 -2.45 -11.66 7.24
N ALA A 22 -1.65 -11.85 8.29
CA ALA A 22 -1.84 -12.96 9.22
C ALA A 22 -3.15 -12.85 10.02
N GLU A 23 -3.65 -11.64 10.27
CA GLU A 23 -4.76 -11.43 11.20
C GLU A 23 -5.99 -10.75 10.61
N HIS A 24 -5.85 -10.17 9.41
CA HIS A 24 -6.91 -9.38 8.79
C HIS A 24 -7.03 -9.71 7.31
N ASP A 25 -7.99 -9.10 6.66
CA ASP A 25 -8.22 -9.28 5.23
C ASP A 25 -7.63 -8.09 4.47
N VAL A 26 -6.38 -8.23 3.99
CA VAL A 26 -5.76 -7.20 3.17
C VAL A 26 -6.29 -7.34 1.74
N ILE A 27 -7.11 -6.39 1.32
CA ILE A 27 -7.82 -6.47 0.04
C ILE A 27 -7.11 -5.74 -1.10
N ALA A 28 -6.17 -4.88 -0.78
CA ALA A 28 -5.37 -4.16 -1.78
C ALA A 28 -4.07 -3.68 -1.16
N VAL A 29 -3.02 -3.63 -1.97
CA VAL A 29 -1.71 -3.12 -1.58
C VAL A 29 -1.34 -2.01 -2.57
N VAL A 30 -1.01 -0.83 -2.04
CA VAL A 30 -0.58 0.31 -2.82
C VAL A 30 0.88 0.60 -2.48
N THR A 31 1.72 0.69 -3.49
CA THR A 31 3.15 0.92 -3.29
C THR A 31 3.70 1.76 -4.43
N GLN A 32 4.93 2.25 -4.29
CA GLN A 32 5.56 3.04 -5.33
C GLN A 32 5.85 2.19 -6.57
N PRO A 33 5.94 2.80 -7.76
CA PRO A 33 6.31 2.05 -8.96
C PRO A 33 7.69 1.41 -8.85
N ASP A 34 7.93 0.40 -9.69
CA ASP A 34 9.26 -0.17 -9.84
C ASP A 34 10.24 0.94 -10.23
N ARG A 35 11.45 0.89 -9.68
CA ARG A 35 12.47 1.92 -9.92
C ARG A 35 13.79 1.28 -10.36
N PRO A 36 14.59 1.97 -11.19
CA PRO A 36 15.94 1.50 -11.49
C PRO A 36 16.80 1.61 -10.24
N VAL A 37 17.53 0.53 -9.95
CA VAL A 37 18.35 0.41 -8.73
C VAL A 37 19.74 -0.09 -9.10
N GLY A 38 20.75 0.41 -8.38
CA GLY A 38 22.13 0.00 -8.54
C GLY A 38 22.82 0.61 -9.75
N ARG A 39 24.06 0.24 -9.97
CA ARG A 39 24.87 0.76 -11.08
C ARG A 39 24.28 0.46 -12.46
N LYS A 40 23.70 -0.72 -12.60
CA LYS A 40 23.15 -1.17 -13.87
C LYS A 40 21.73 -0.66 -14.13
N ARG A 41 21.19 0.10 -13.19
CA ARG A 41 19.84 0.68 -13.33
C ARG A 41 18.77 -0.37 -13.62
N VAL A 42 18.83 -1.49 -12.94
CA VAL A 42 17.86 -2.58 -13.12
C VAL A 42 16.53 -2.18 -12.47
N MET A 43 15.44 -2.27 -13.22
CA MET A 43 14.10 -2.01 -12.72
C MET A 43 13.78 -3.01 -11.61
N THR A 44 13.55 -2.51 -10.41
CA THR A 44 13.37 -3.32 -9.21
C THR A 44 12.05 -2.99 -8.54
N PRO A 45 11.23 -4.00 -8.23
CA PRO A 45 9.99 -3.74 -7.50
C PRO A 45 10.29 -3.35 -6.06
N PRO A 46 9.43 -2.51 -5.45
CA PRO A 46 9.55 -2.23 -4.03
C PRO A 46 9.39 -3.50 -3.20
N PRO A 47 10.01 -3.58 -2.02
CA PRO A 47 9.88 -4.75 -1.15
C PRO A 47 8.44 -5.15 -0.85
N VAL A 48 7.56 -4.17 -0.63
CA VAL A 48 6.13 -4.42 -0.35
C VAL A 48 5.46 -5.14 -1.51
N LYS A 49 5.80 -4.81 -2.75
CA LYS A 49 5.24 -5.50 -3.92
C LYS A 49 5.57 -6.99 -3.92
N LYS A 50 6.80 -7.34 -3.55
CA LYS A 50 7.23 -8.73 -3.50
C LYS A 50 6.39 -9.54 -2.52
N VAL A 51 6.13 -8.97 -1.34
CA VAL A 51 5.29 -9.63 -0.33
C VAL A 51 3.85 -9.77 -0.84
N ALA A 52 3.29 -8.72 -1.42
CA ALA A 52 1.94 -8.75 -1.94
C ALA A 52 1.77 -9.83 -3.02
N MET A 53 2.74 -9.96 -3.90
CA MET A 53 2.70 -10.98 -4.95
C MET A 53 2.79 -12.40 -4.38
N LYS A 54 3.59 -12.58 -3.34
CA LYS A 54 3.71 -13.87 -2.66
C LYS A 54 2.37 -14.36 -2.11
N TYR A 55 1.51 -13.44 -1.67
CA TYR A 55 0.20 -13.75 -1.10
C TYR A 55 -0.95 -13.52 -2.08
N ASP A 56 -0.66 -13.31 -3.35
CA ASP A 56 -1.66 -13.07 -4.41
C ASP A 56 -2.59 -11.88 -4.12
N LEU A 57 -2.06 -10.82 -3.54
CA LEU A 57 -2.84 -9.63 -3.25
C LEU A 57 -2.83 -8.67 -4.44
N PRO A 58 -3.93 -7.96 -4.72
CA PRO A 58 -3.95 -6.93 -5.75
C PRO A 58 -2.95 -5.81 -5.43
N VAL A 59 -2.14 -5.42 -6.41
CA VAL A 59 -1.10 -4.39 -6.26
C VAL A 59 -1.42 -3.21 -7.16
N TYR A 60 -1.33 -2.00 -6.59
CA TYR A 60 -1.54 -0.74 -7.29
C TYR A 60 -0.27 0.09 -7.15
N GLN A 61 0.28 0.56 -8.28
CA GLN A 61 1.56 1.28 -8.30
C GLN A 61 1.45 2.61 -9.04
N PRO A 62 0.61 3.54 -8.59
CA PRO A 62 0.47 4.83 -9.28
C PRO A 62 1.73 5.68 -9.15
N GLU A 63 2.15 6.33 -10.24
CA GLU A 63 3.21 7.35 -10.17
C GLU A 63 2.81 8.48 -9.26
N LYS A 64 1.56 8.92 -9.40
CA LYS A 64 0.95 9.92 -8.54
C LYS A 64 -0.47 9.46 -8.24
N LEU A 65 -0.76 9.24 -6.97
CA LEU A 65 -2.05 8.69 -6.55
C LEU A 65 -3.21 9.63 -6.90
N SER A 66 -3.07 10.93 -6.60
CA SER A 66 -4.12 11.92 -6.91
C SER A 66 -4.38 11.97 -8.42
N GLY A 67 -5.64 11.83 -8.80
CA GLY A 67 -6.06 11.89 -10.21
C GLY A 67 -5.76 10.65 -11.03
N SER A 68 -5.29 9.58 -10.42
CA SER A 68 -4.95 8.34 -11.13
C SER A 68 -6.16 7.43 -11.31
N GLU A 69 -6.05 6.49 -12.27
CA GLU A 69 -7.04 5.43 -12.42
C GLU A 69 -7.02 4.50 -11.21
N GLU A 70 -5.85 4.29 -10.64
CA GLU A 70 -5.69 3.46 -9.44
C GLU A 70 -6.52 4.03 -8.29
N LEU A 71 -6.51 5.35 -8.11
CA LEU A 71 -7.33 5.98 -7.08
C LEU A 71 -8.82 5.70 -7.33
N GLU A 72 -9.28 5.83 -8.57
CA GLU A 72 -10.68 5.56 -8.91
C GLU A 72 -11.06 4.11 -8.58
N GLN A 73 -10.17 3.18 -8.87
CA GLN A 73 -10.39 1.77 -8.56
C GLN A 73 -10.46 1.53 -7.04
N LEU A 74 -9.55 2.15 -6.29
CA LEU A 74 -9.53 2.03 -4.83
C LEU A 74 -10.79 2.58 -4.19
N LEU A 75 -11.33 3.68 -4.72
CA LEU A 75 -12.54 4.30 -4.19
C LEU A 75 -13.79 3.42 -4.37
N GLN A 76 -13.73 2.40 -5.22
CA GLN A 76 -14.83 1.46 -5.41
C GLN A 76 -14.80 0.29 -4.43
N LEU A 77 -13.75 0.18 -3.63
CA LEU A 77 -13.61 -0.94 -2.71
C LEU A 77 -14.40 -0.74 -1.42
N ASP A 78 -14.90 -1.84 -0.88
CA ASP A 78 -15.52 -1.86 0.44
C ASP A 78 -14.41 -2.09 1.47
N VAL A 79 -13.97 -1.02 2.13
CA VAL A 79 -12.80 -1.06 3.01
C VAL A 79 -13.15 -0.55 4.40
N ASP A 80 -12.59 -1.21 5.41
CA ASP A 80 -12.79 -0.83 6.81
C ASP A 80 -11.70 0.10 7.32
N LEU A 81 -10.45 -0.12 6.90
CA LEU A 81 -9.31 0.59 7.45
C LEU A 81 -8.23 0.77 6.39
N ILE A 82 -7.58 1.93 6.38
CA ILE A 82 -6.36 2.14 5.60
C ILE A 82 -5.19 2.15 6.59
N VAL A 83 -4.15 1.37 6.29
CA VAL A 83 -2.90 1.37 7.06
C VAL A 83 -1.78 1.84 6.14
N THR A 84 -1.11 2.92 6.52
CA THR A 84 0.06 3.42 5.78
C THR A 84 1.33 3.16 6.58
N ALA A 85 2.40 2.82 5.88
CA ALA A 85 3.71 2.58 6.48
C ALA A 85 4.78 3.00 5.46
N ALA A 86 5.15 4.28 5.49
CA ALA A 86 6.12 4.88 4.56
C ALA A 86 5.73 4.68 3.09
N PHE A 87 4.53 5.13 2.73
CA PHE A 87 4.08 5.04 1.34
C PHE A 87 4.84 6.00 0.42
N GLY A 88 5.07 7.22 0.86
CA GLY A 88 5.86 8.19 0.09
C GLY A 88 5.05 9.16 -0.76
N GLN A 89 3.73 9.14 -0.67
CA GLN A 89 2.85 10.09 -1.34
C GLN A 89 1.76 10.56 -0.39
N LEU A 90 1.18 11.72 -0.68
CA LEU A 90 0.04 12.21 0.08
C LEU A 90 -1.22 11.44 -0.32
N LEU A 91 -2.09 11.19 0.65
CA LEU A 91 -3.38 10.56 0.39
C LEU A 91 -4.44 11.62 0.15
N PRO A 92 -5.20 11.53 -0.95
CA PRO A 92 -6.31 12.45 -1.18
C PRO A 92 -7.40 12.31 -0.11
N GLU A 93 -8.11 13.39 0.17
CA GLU A 93 -9.20 13.37 1.15
C GLU A 93 -10.29 12.35 0.79
N SER A 94 -10.57 12.17 -0.50
CA SER A 94 -11.55 11.19 -0.96
C SER A 94 -11.20 9.78 -0.49
N LEU A 95 -9.91 9.44 -0.53
CA LEU A 95 -9.45 8.13 -0.08
C LEU A 95 -9.48 8.03 1.45
N LEU A 96 -9.08 9.09 2.15
CA LEU A 96 -9.11 9.10 3.62
C LEU A 96 -10.52 8.99 4.18
N ALA A 97 -11.52 9.47 3.44
CA ALA A 97 -12.92 9.42 3.86
C ALA A 97 -13.61 8.08 3.57
N LEU A 98 -12.97 7.23 2.76
CA LEU A 98 -13.58 5.98 2.30
C LEU A 98 -13.71 4.92 3.40
N PRO A 99 -12.65 4.63 4.21
CA PRO A 99 -12.73 3.52 5.15
C PRO A 99 -13.65 3.82 6.33
N LYS A 100 -14.40 2.80 6.74
CA LYS A 100 -15.37 2.92 7.85
C LYS A 100 -14.71 3.27 9.17
N LEU A 101 -13.49 2.78 9.40
CA LEU A 101 -12.74 2.96 10.64
C LEU A 101 -11.63 4.01 10.52
N GLY A 102 -11.49 4.64 9.35
CA GLY A 102 -10.48 5.66 9.14
C GLY A 102 -9.14 5.11 8.67
N ALA A 103 -8.08 5.88 8.92
CA ALA A 103 -6.73 5.54 8.46
C ALA A 103 -5.73 5.69 9.60
N ILE A 104 -4.78 4.78 9.68
CA ILE A 104 -3.67 4.86 10.64
C ILE A 104 -2.34 4.82 9.90
N ASN A 105 -1.36 5.53 10.46
CA ASN A 105 -0.01 5.60 9.90
C ASN A 105 0.97 4.98 10.89
N VAL A 106 1.70 3.97 10.43
CA VAL A 106 2.70 3.28 11.24
C VAL A 106 4.06 3.90 10.95
N HIS A 107 4.72 4.37 12.01
CA HIS A 107 6.06 4.95 11.90
C HIS A 107 7.11 4.00 12.43
N ALA A 108 8.25 3.91 11.72
CA ALA A 108 9.45 3.29 12.27
C ALA A 108 10.07 4.31 13.23
N SER A 109 10.06 3.99 14.50
CA SER A 109 10.66 4.84 15.53
C SER A 109 12.07 4.36 15.84
N LEU A 110 13.04 5.25 15.79
CA LEU A 110 14.43 4.94 16.12
C LEU A 110 14.78 5.47 17.51
#